data_4fcdbb64e47cf0340214e56bb7c652b3
#
_entry.id   4fcdbb64e47cf0340214e56bb7c652b3
#
_cell.length_a   1.000
_cell.length_b   1.000
_cell.length_c   1.000
_cell.angle_alpha   90.00
_cell.angle_beta   90.00
_cell.angle_gamma   90.00
#
_symmetry.space_group_name_H-M   'P 1'
#
loop_
_entity.id
_entity.type
_entity.pdbx_description
1 polymer ?
#
loop_
_entity_poly.entity_id
_entity_poly.type
_entity_poly.pdbx_seq_one_letter_code
_entity_poly.pdbx_strand_id
1 'polypeptide(L)'
;MVLNALGFSGRALYLMPEYMHNKSIDVLIGEGLKAEDFNDDTLGRALDDLQQAGVTEMFAGIVAEAIKEYGIEMEYVHLDSSTLTLHGKYESEYAKKMTKTYETAEIRRGYSKDHRPDLKQVVVNLITSQASALPLWLEVLDGNSNDTATFQKSVTAYCKQLEEGTPPPWFVMDSAGYSHDNLQAWQKMAWVTRIPETLSAAKTLLRSVAT
;
A
#
# COMPACT_ATOMS: atom_id res chain seq x y z
N MET A 1 -0.64 16.63 -7.33
CA MET A 1 -0.19 16.80 -8.71
C MET A 1 0.42 15.56 -9.30
N VAL A 2 1.45 14.98 -8.69
CA VAL A 2 2.02 13.67 -9.11
C VAL A 2 0.94 12.59 -9.19
N LEU A 3 0.01 12.53 -8.24
CA LEU A 3 -1.13 11.61 -8.25
C LEU A 3 -2.02 11.75 -9.49
N ASN A 4 -2.26 12.96 -9.96
CA ASN A 4 -3.04 13.18 -11.19
C ASN A 4 -2.30 12.72 -12.44
N ALA A 5 -0.97 12.89 -12.48
CA ALA A 5 -0.16 12.42 -13.60
C ALA A 5 -0.10 10.89 -13.67
N LEU A 6 -0.05 10.22 -12.52
CA LEU A 6 0.08 8.76 -12.44
C LEU A 6 -1.26 8.02 -12.57
N GLY A 7 -2.38 8.64 -12.19
CA GLY A 7 -3.66 7.94 -12.07
C GLY A 7 -4.78 8.44 -12.99
N PHE A 8 -4.90 9.73 -13.19
CA PHE A 8 -6.10 10.29 -13.84
C PHE A 8 -5.90 10.72 -15.29
N SER A 9 -4.67 10.98 -15.75
CA SER A 9 -4.44 11.41 -17.14
C SER A 9 -4.01 10.29 -18.07
N GLY A 10 -3.54 9.16 -17.55
CA GLY A 10 -3.03 8.03 -18.34
C GLY A 10 -1.87 8.38 -19.28
N ARG A 11 -1.18 9.50 -19.03
CA ARG A 11 -0.10 10.01 -19.87
C ARG A 11 1.26 9.81 -19.21
N ALA A 12 2.29 9.70 -20.02
CA ALA A 12 3.67 9.67 -19.56
C ALA A 12 4.04 11.00 -18.86
N LEU A 13 4.93 10.93 -17.86
CA LEU A 13 5.27 12.05 -17.00
C LEU A 13 5.84 13.26 -17.80
N TYR A 14 6.59 13.01 -18.86
CA TYR A 14 7.14 14.07 -19.74
C TYR A 14 6.07 14.88 -20.49
N LEU A 15 4.84 14.38 -20.60
CA LEU A 15 3.70 15.11 -21.19
C LEU A 15 2.94 15.96 -20.16
N MET A 16 3.43 16.07 -18.95
CA MET A 16 2.77 16.83 -17.89
C MET A 16 2.67 18.32 -18.20
N PRO A 17 3.67 18.99 -18.79
CA PRO A 17 3.54 20.38 -19.20
C PRO A 17 2.36 20.63 -20.16
N GLU A 18 2.14 19.74 -21.14
CA GLU A 18 1.00 19.83 -22.06
C GLU A 18 -0.34 19.70 -21.33
N TYR A 19 -0.43 18.79 -20.36
CA TYR A 19 -1.62 18.62 -19.54
C TYR A 19 -1.90 19.87 -18.70
N MET A 20 -0.85 20.51 -18.17
CA MET A 20 -0.97 21.69 -17.30
C MET A 20 -1.26 22.98 -18.08
N HIS A 21 -0.93 23.02 -19.36
CA HIS A 21 -1.14 24.22 -20.21
C HIS A 21 -2.59 24.74 -20.23
N ASN A 22 -3.56 23.83 -20.07
CA ASN A 22 -4.99 24.15 -20.07
C ASN A 22 -5.58 24.25 -18.65
N LYS A 23 -4.75 24.42 -17.62
CA LYS A 23 -5.18 24.52 -16.23
C LYS A 23 -4.86 25.91 -15.67
N SER A 24 -5.72 26.40 -14.80
CA SER A 24 -5.48 27.64 -14.05
C SER A 24 -4.49 27.37 -12.91
N ILE A 25 -3.20 27.23 -13.26
CA ILE A 25 -2.13 26.79 -12.35
C ILE A 25 -2.01 27.75 -11.16
N ASP A 26 -2.08 29.06 -11.41
CA ASP A 26 -1.98 30.12 -10.40
C ASP A 26 -3.01 29.94 -9.29
N VAL A 27 -4.24 29.51 -9.65
CA VAL A 27 -5.36 29.33 -8.71
C VAL A 27 -5.31 27.96 -8.04
N LEU A 28 -4.94 26.90 -8.80
CA LEU A 28 -5.03 25.52 -8.32
C LEU A 28 -3.81 25.09 -7.51
N ILE A 29 -2.65 25.72 -7.73
CA ILE A 29 -1.39 25.23 -7.18
C ILE A 29 -0.63 26.36 -6.49
N GLY A 30 -0.43 27.48 -7.17
CA GLY A 30 0.26 28.63 -6.58
C GLY A 30 0.62 29.71 -7.61
N GLU A 31 0.66 30.93 -7.14
CA GLU A 31 0.95 32.10 -7.94
C GLU A 31 2.38 32.03 -8.53
N GLY A 32 2.54 32.43 -9.77
CA GLY A 32 3.81 32.50 -10.48
C GLY A 32 4.30 31.19 -11.09
N LEU A 33 3.61 30.07 -10.87
CA LEU A 33 3.95 28.80 -11.49
C LEU A 33 3.44 28.71 -12.93
N LYS A 34 4.23 28.05 -13.78
CA LYS A 34 3.94 27.83 -15.21
C LYS A 34 3.85 26.35 -15.52
N ALA A 35 3.23 25.99 -16.64
CA ALA A 35 3.09 24.61 -17.09
C ALA A 35 4.46 23.91 -17.25
N GLU A 36 5.47 24.63 -17.71
CA GLU A 36 6.82 24.13 -17.94
C GLU A 36 7.57 23.77 -16.65
N ASP A 37 7.15 24.31 -15.50
CA ASP A 37 7.73 23.97 -14.19
C ASP A 37 7.41 22.53 -13.78
N PHE A 38 6.38 21.93 -14.40
CA PHE A 38 5.92 20.57 -14.12
C PHE A 38 6.49 19.53 -15.11
N ASN A 39 7.74 19.69 -15.50
CA ASN A 39 8.43 18.72 -16.35
C ASN A 39 8.82 17.45 -15.55
N ASP A 40 9.21 16.41 -16.27
CA ASP A 40 9.55 15.10 -15.71
C ASP A 40 10.74 15.14 -14.75
N ASP A 41 11.74 15.98 -15.00
CA ASP A 41 12.89 16.16 -14.09
C ASP A 41 12.47 16.77 -12.74
N THR A 42 11.62 17.78 -12.77
CA THR A 42 11.12 18.43 -11.55
C THR A 42 10.23 17.49 -10.75
N LEU A 43 9.33 16.78 -11.43
CA LEU A 43 8.45 15.81 -10.80
C LEU A 43 9.22 14.58 -10.31
N GLY A 44 10.24 14.14 -11.05
CA GLY A 44 11.14 13.06 -10.64
C GLY A 44 11.87 13.38 -9.35
N ARG A 45 12.46 14.59 -9.25
CA ARG A 45 13.10 15.03 -8.00
C ARG A 45 12.14 15.10 -6.83
N ALA A 46 10.91 15.57 -7.05
CA ALA A 46 9.89 15.58 -6.00
C ALA A 46 9.53 14.16 -5.52
N LEU A 47 9.52 13.17 -6.42
CA LEU A 47 9.32 11.76 -6.05
C LEU A 47 10.51 11.21 -5.25
N ASP A 48 11.74 11.57 -5.61
CA ASP A 48 12.94 11.19 -4.86
C ASP A 48 12.92 11.80 -3.45
N ASP A 49 12.52 13.06 -3.30
CA ASP A 49 12.38 13.73 -2.01
C ASP A 49 11.30 13.05 -1.14
N LEU A 50 10.15 12.69 -1.73
CA LEU A 50 9.09 11.96 -1.05
C LEU A 50 9.58 10.59 -0.57
N GLN A 51 10.34 9.87 -1.41
CA GLN A 51 10.90 8.58 -1.03
C GLN A 51 11.89 8.71 0.13
N GLN A 52 12.75 9.74 0.13
CA GLN A 52 13.70 10.00 1.21
C GLN A 52 13.01 10.38 2.53
N ALA A 53 11.88 11.08 2.44
CA ALA A 53 11.08 11.46 3.61
C ALA A 53 10.31 10.29 4.25
N GLY A 54 10.21 9.15 3.55
CA GLY A 54 9.43 7.99 3.99
C GLY A 54 7.96 8.08 3.60
N VAL A 55 7.62 7.51 2.45
CA VAL A 55 6.26 7.64 1.85
C VAL A 55 5.19 7.03 2.76
N THR A 56 5.47 5.89 3.39
CA THR A 56 4.52 5.20 4.26
C THR A 56 4.24 6.02 5.53
N GLU A 57 5.26 6.59 6.15
CA GLU A 57 5.15 7.43 7.34
C GLU A 57 4.43 8.75 7.03
N MET A 58 4.74 9.38 5.91
CA MET A 58 4.03 10.58 5.46
C MET A 58 2.55 10.30 5.20
N PHE A 59 2.25 9.20 4.53
CA PHE A 59 0.87 8.78 4.27
C PHE A 59 0.11 8.56 5.59
N ALA A 60 0.71 7.83 6.53
CA ALA A 60 0.10 7.59 7.83
C ALA A 60 -0.12 8.88 8.64
N GLY A 61 0.79 9.85 8.55
CA GLY A 61 0.61 11.18 9.17
C GLY A 61 -0.59 11.94 8.60
N ILE A 62 -0.75 11.95 7.27
CA ILE A 62 -1.91 12.58 6.62
C ILE A 62 -3.21 11.89 7.05
N VAL A 63 -3.19 10.56 7.12
CA VAL A 63 -4.35 9.77 7.55
C VAL A 63 -4.71 10.04 9.00
N ALA A 64 -3.73 10.15 9.91
CA ALA A 64 -3.97 10.46 11.31
C ALA A 64 -4.71 11.80 11.48
N GLU A 65 -4.31 12.83 10.75
CA GLU A 65 -5.02 14.12 10.74
C GLU A 65 -6.44 13.98 10.17
N ALA A 66 -6.63 13.20 9.09
CA ALA A 66 -7.95 12.96 8.54
C ALA A 66 -8.89 12.22 9.51
N ILE A 67 -8.38 11.21 10.22
CA ILE A 67 -9.13 10.49 11.26
C ILE A 67 -9.62 11.47 12.33
N LYS A 68 -8.74 12.32 12.80
CA LYS A 68 -9.03 13.32 13.84
C LYS A 68 -10.05 14.37 13.36
N GLU A 69 -9.84 14.92 12.16
CA GLU A 69 -10.70 15.97 11.61
C GLU A 69 -12.11 15.47 11.31
N TYR A 70 -12.26 14.26 10.80
CA TYR A 70 -13.55 13.68 10.40
C TYR A 70 -14.16 12.72 11.42
N GLY A 71 -13.53 12.50 12.58
CA GLY A 71 -14.04 11.61 13.62
C GLY A 71 -14.22 10.16 13.14
N ILE A 72 -13.26 9.63 12.39
CA ILE A 72 -13.40 8.31 11.77
C ILE A 72 -13.25 7.21 12.82
N GLU A 73 -14.24 6.32 12.88
CA GLU A 73 -14.22 5.17 13.77
C GLU A 73 -13.17 4.14 13.34
N MET A 74 -12.38 3.67 14.31
CA MET A 74 -11.24 2.78 14.09
C MET A 74 -11.39 1.44 14.83
N GLU A 75 -12.61 1.04 15.15
CA GLU A 75 -12.84 -0.21 15.90
C GLU A 75 -12.41 -1.45 15.13
N TYR A 76 -12.72 -1.49 13.83
CA TYR A 76 -12.34 -2.59 12.94
C TYR A 76 -11.57 -2.07 11.74
N VAL A 77 -10.49 -2.76 11.41
CA VAL A 77 -9.66 -2.47 10.23
C VAL A 77 -9.46 -3.74 9.42
N HIS A 78 -9.41 -3.59 8.10
CA HIS A 78 -9.20 -4.69 7.16
C HIS A 78 -7.78 -4.63 6.63
N LEU A 79 -7.05 -5.74 6.73
CA LEU A 79 -5.75 -5.93 6.11
C LEU A 79 -5.87 -6.87 4.94
N ASP A 80 -5.46 -6.41 3.78
CA ASP A 80 -5.37 -7.21 2.56
C ASP A 80 -4.12 -6.84 1.77
N SER A 81 -3.66 -7.75 0.94
CA SER A 81 -2.60 -7.49 -0.01
C SER A 81 -3.12 -7.50 -1.44
N SER A 82 -2.55 -6.68 -2.26
CA SER A 82 -2.84 -6.62 -3.69
C SER A 82 -1.54 -6.63 -4.49
N THR A 83 -1.62 -6.93 -5.79
CA THR A 83 -0.48 -6.86 -6.68
C THR A 83 -0.70 -5.80 -7.74
N LEU A 84 0.31 -4.97 -7.98
CA LEU A 84 0.36 -4.07 -9.13
C LEU A 84 1.27 -4.68 -10.17
N THR A 85 0.66 -5.11 -11.28
CA THR A 85 1.36 -5.73 -12.41
C THR A 85 1.97 -4.67 -13.31
N LEU A 86 3.23 -4.85 -13.69
CA LEU A 86 4.02 -3.87 -14.43
C LEU A 86 4.49 -4.44 -15.75
N HIS A 87 4.29 -3.67 -16.83
CA HIS A 87 4.77 -3.99 -18.16
C HIS A 87 6.12 -3.32 -18.41
N GLY A 88 7.16 -4.10 -18.65
CA GLY A 88 8.50 -3.58 -18.91
C GLY A 88 9.61 -4.51 -18.42
N LYS A 89 10.84 -4.24 -18.82
CA LYS A 89 12.00 -5.05 -18.41
C LYS A 89 12.46 -4.76 -16.99
N TYR A 90 12.50 -3.50 -16.60
CA TYR A 90 12.94 -3.03 -15.26
C TYR A 90 14.26 -3.67 -14.80
N GLU A 91 15.23 -3.82 -15.73
CA GLU A 91 16.49 -4.53 -15.49
C GLU A 91 17.73 -3.66 -15.73
N SER A 92 17.54 -2.35 -15.95
CA SER A 92 18.67 -1.45 -16.18
C SER A 92 19.56 -1.40 -14.93
N GLU A 93 20.87 -1.26 -15.15
CA GLU A 93 21.83 -1.07 -14.06
C GLU A 93 21.52 0.20 -13.25
N TYR A 94 20.99 1.22 -13.90
CA TYR A 94 20.51 2.43 -13.24
C TYR A 94 19.34 2.13 -12.28
N ALA A 95 18.30 1.41 -12.73
CA ALA A 95 17.17 1.03 -11.89
C ALA A 95 17.61 0.21 -10.67
N LYS A 96 18.49 -0.77 -10.86
CA LYS A 96 19.04 -1.58 -9.75
C LYS A 96 19.82 -0.75 -8.75
N LYS A 97 20.62 0.21 -9.23
CA LYS A 97 21.37 1.13 -8.37
C LYS A 97 20.42 2.01 -7.56
N MET A 98 19.38 2.57 -8.20
CA MET A 98 18.41 3.42 -7.52
C MET A 98 17.61 2.63 -6.47
N THR A 99 17.10 1.44 -6.80
CA THR A 99 16.42 0.56 -5.84
C THR A 99 17.27 0.33 -4.59
N LYS A 100 18.56 0.05 -4.76
CA LYS A 100 19.48 -0.16 -3.63
C LYS A 100 19.77 1.12 -2.86
N THR A 101 19.88 2.26 -3.54
CA THR A 101 20.20 3.55 -2.92
C THR A 101 19.07 4.07 -2.04
N TYR A 102 17.83 3.91 -2.50
CA TYR A 102 16.62 4.41 -1.84
C TYR A 102 15.84 3.33 -1.08
N GLU A 103 16.36 2.10 -1.01
CA GLU A 103 15.71 0.96 -0.36
C GLU A 103 14.25 0.75 -0.82
N THR A 104 14.00 1.00 -2.10
CA THR A 104 12.66 0.84 -2.68
C THR A 104 12.34 -0.63 -2.95
N ALA A 105 11.05 -0.96 -3.01
CA ALA A 105 10.59 -2.29 -3.38
C ALA A 105 11.12 -2.72 -4.76
N GLU A 106 11.57 -3.95 -4.87
CA GLU A 106 12.05 -4.51 -6.12
C GLU A 106 10.91 -5.04 -6.99
N ILE A 107 10.88 -4.57 -8.24
CA ILE A 107 9.93 -5.04 -9.24
C ILE A 107 10.36 -6.42 -9.72
N ARG A 108 9.67 -7.46 -9.24
CA ARG A 108 10.01 -8.88 -9.48
C ARG A 108 8.81 -9.69 -9.95
N ARG A 109 9.07 -10.86 -10.54
CA ARG A 109 8.04 -11.87 -10.74
C ARG A 109 7.74 -12.54 -9.40
N GLY A 110 6.45 -12.80 -9.14
CA GLY A 110 5.97 -13.44 -7.93
C GLY A 110 4.66 -14.17 -8.17
N TYR A 111 3.96 -14.52 -7.10
CA TYR A 111 2.61 -15.07 -7.22
C TYR A 111 1.67 -13.95 -7.71
N SER A 112 1.17 -14.09 -8.93
CA SER A 112 0.29 -13.10 -9.55
C SER A 112 -1.16 -13.39 -9.21
N LYS A 113 -1.82 -12.46 -8.51
CA LYS A 113 -3.29 -12.52 -8.27
C LYS A 113 -4.08 -12.35 -9.57
N ASP A 114 -3.50 -11.72 -10.59
CA ASP A 114 -4.09 -11.51 -11.91
C ASP A 114 -3.85 -12.65 -12.90
N HIS A 115 -3.26 -13.78 -12.43
CA HIS A 115 -2.89 -14.92 -13.26
C HIS A 115 -1.91 -14.57 -14.42
N ARG A 116 -1.04 -13.59 -14.21
CA ARG A 116 -0.02 -13.13 -15.16
C ARG A 116 1.40 -13.38 -14.63
N PRO A 117 1.82 -14.67 -14.51
CA PRO A 117 3.16 -15.02 -14.01
C PRO A 117 4.29 -14.60 -14.95
N ASP A 118 3.96 -14.21 -16.18
CA ASP A 118 4.87 -13.67 -17.19
C ASP A 118 5.32 -12.24 -16.90
N LEU A 119 4.53 -11.48 -16.14
CA LEU A 119 4.79 -10.09 -15.82
C LEU A 119 5.48 -9.92 -14.46
N LYS A 120 6.19 -8.81 -14.32
CA LYS A 120 6.73 -8.37 -13.04
C LYS A 120 5.66 -7.60 -12.27
N GLN A 121 5.80 -7.52 -10.97
CA GLN A 121 4.85 -6.89 -10.09
C GLN A 121 5.54 -6.29 -8.86
N VAL A 122 4.81 -5.49 -8.11
CA VAL A 122 5.05 -5.18 -6.71
C VAL A 122 3.84 -5.62 -5.89
N VAL A 123 4.06 -5.93 -4.63
CA VAL A 123 2.98 -6.24 -3.68
C VAL A 123 2.65 -5.00 -2.88
N VAL A 124 1.38 -4.75 -2.63
CA VAL A 124 0.90 -3.64 -1.81
C VAL A 124 0.09 -4.19 -0.67
N ASN A 125 0.54 -3.98 0.56
CA ASN A 125 -0.24 -4.23 1.75
C ASN A 125 -1.04 -2.97 2.09
N LEU A 126 -2.33 -3.13 2.32
CA LEU A 126 -3.25 -2.06 2.61
C LEU A 126 -4.05 -2.38 3.88
N ILE A 127 -4.07 -1.43 4.83
CA ILE A 127 -4.99 -1.45 5.96
C ILE A 127 -6.04 -0.37 5.72
N THR A 128 -7.31 -0.73 5.82
CA THR A 128 -8.44 0.20 5.63
C THR A 128 -9.38 0.19 6.83
N SER A 129 -10.00 1.32 7.13
CA SER A 129 -11.08 1.35 8.13
C SER A 129 -12.34 0.67 7.61
N GLN A 130 -13.08 -0.03 8.46
CA GLN A 130 -14.36 -0.62 8.09
C GLN A 130 -15.43 0.45 7.84
N ALA A 131 -15.50 1.45 8.71
CA ALA A 131 -16.58 2.43 8.70
C ALA A 131 -16.56 3.33 7.46
N SER A 132 -15.38 3.73 7.00
CA SER A 132 -15.23 4.72 5.91
C SER A 132 -14.47 4.21 4.69
N ALA A 133 -13.95 2.98 4.73
CA ALA A 133 -13.02 2.44 3.74
C ALA A 133 -11.77 3.34 3.51
N LEU A 134 -11.47 4.22 4.49
CA LEU A 134 -10.29 5.07 4.42
C LEU A 134 -9.04 4.20 4.49
N PRO A 135 -8.09 4.33 3.56
CA PRO A 135 -6.79 3.69 3.68
C PRO A 135 -6.02 4.30 4.86
N LEU A 136 -5.61 3.45 5.81
CA LEU A 136 -4.93 3.83 7.05
C LEU A 136 -3.43 3.59 6.99
N TRP A 137 -3.03 2.57 6.25
CA TRP A 137 -1.66 2.15 6.05
C TRP A 137 -1.50 1.62 4.64
N LEU A 138 -0.44 2.01 3.98
CA LEU A 138 -0.06 1.53 2.67
C LEU A 138 1.44 1.27 2.65
N GLU A 139 1.82 0.06 2.29
CA GLU A 139 3.21 -0.38 2.18
C GLU A 139 3.43 -1.09 0.84
N VAL A 140 4.46 -0.67 0.12
CA VAL A 140 4.87 -1.31 -1.14
C VAL A 140 6.03 -2.25 -0.85
N LEU A 141 5.89 -3.50 -1.30
CA LEU A 141 6.82 -4.59 -1.04
C LEU A 141 7.34 -5.18 -2.34
N ASP A 142 8.44 -5.92 -2.27
CA ASP A 142 9.01 -6.65 -3.39
C ASP A 142 7.95 -7.53 -4.06
N GLY A 143 8.01 -7.64 -5.38
CA GLY A 143 7.01 -8.37 -6.16
C GLY A 143 6.91 -9.86 -5.86
N ASN A 144 7.88 -10.44 -5.19
CA ASN A 144 7.89 -11.82 -4.72
C ASN A 144 7.61 -11.98 -3.22
N SER A 145 7.15 -10.92 -2.55
CA SER A 145 6.77 -10.97 -1.14
C SER A 145 5.61 -11.91 -0.88
N ASN A 146 5.63 -12.56 0.27
CA ASN A 146 4.59 -13.49 0.70
C ASN A 146 3.67 -12.80 1.73
N ASP A 147 2.38 -12.79 1.46
CA ASP A 147 1.36 -12.15 2.30
C ASP A 147 1.46 -12.61 3.76
N THR A 148 1.58 -13.91 3.99
CA THR A 148 1.66 -14.48 5.34
C THR A 148 2.82 -13.93 6.16
N ALA A 149 4.00 -13.75 5.55
CA ALA A 149 5.18 -13.25 6.25
C ALA A 149 5.19 -11.73 6.41
N THR A 150 4.51 -11.01 5.51
CA THR A 150 4.49 -9.53 5.52
C THR A 150 3.39 -8.96 6.41
N PHE A 151 2.26 -9.65 6.57
CA PHE A 151 1.15 -9.19 7.40
C PHE A 151 1.56 -8.86 8.84
N GLN A 152 2.37 -9.73 9.46
CA GLN A 152 2.86 -9.49 10.81
C GLN A 152 3.66 -8.17 10.90
N LYS A 153 4.51 -7.91 9.90
CA LYS A 153 5.33 -6.69 9.87
C LYS A 153 4.47 -5.45 9.69
N SER A 154 3.54 -5.47 8.71
CA SER A 154 2.62 -4.35 8.45
C SER A 154 1.75 -4.04 9.67
N VAL A 155 1.17 -5.04 10.32
CA VAL A 155 0.38 -4.86 11.55
C VAL A 155 1.23 -4.26 12.68
N THR A 156 2.44 -4.77 12.87
CA THR A 156 3.34 -4.25 13.91
C THR A 156 3.76 -2.81 13.64
N ALA A 157 4.06 -2.48 12.38
CA ALA A 157 4.45 -1.14 11.98
C ALA A 157 3.29 -0.15 12.13
N TYR A 158 2.09 -0.54 11.70
CA TYR A 158 0.89 0.26 11.89
C TYR A 158 0.59 0.54 13.37
N CYS A 159 0.62 -0.50 14.21
CA CYS A 159 0.36 -0.33 15.66
C CYS A 159 1.36 0.59 16.34
N LYS A 160 2.61 0.65 15.87
CA LYS A 160 3.62 1.58 16.43
C LYS A 160 3.34 3.05 16.12
N GLN A 161 2.51 3.33 15.12
CA GLN A 161 2.14 4.70 14.76
C GLN A 161 0.87 5.20 15.45
N LEU A 162 0.14 4.31 16.14
CA LEU A 162 -0.99 4.74 16.94
C LEU A 162 -0.50 5.61 18.09
N GLU A 163 -1.29 6.63 18.43
CA GLU A 163 -0.99 7.49 19.58
C GLU A 163 -0.88 6.66 20.87
N GLU A 164 -0.02 7.09 21.77
CA GLU A 164 0.19 6.42 23.05
C GLU A 164 -1.13 6.34 23.83
N GLY A 165 -1.50 5.14 24.26
CA GLY A 165 -2.76 4.88 24.95
C GLY A 165 -3.95 4.57 24.04
N THR A 166 -3.80 4.65 22.71
CA THR A 166 -4.84 4.21 21.79
C THR A 166 -4.84 2.67 21.72
N PRO A 167 -5.95 2.00 22.03
CA PRO A 167 -6.02 0.55 21.91
C PRO A 167 -5.92 0.15 20.43
N PRO A 168 -5.18 -0.92 20.08
CA PRO A 168 -5.16 -1.42 18.71
C PRO A 168 -6.56 -1.87 18.29
N PRO A 169 -6.95 -1.62 17.02
CA PRO A 169 -8.23 -2.05 16.49
C PRO A 169 -8.31 -3.58 16.34
N TRP A 170 -9.51 -4.08 16.04
CA TRP A 170 -9.69 -5.44 15.55
C TRP A 170 -9.19 -5.55 14.11
N PHE A 171 -8.24 -6.44 13.88
CA PHE A 171 -7.75 -6.72 12.52
C PHE A 171 -8.57 -7.81 11.87
N VAL A 172 -9.20 -7.48 10.75
CA VAL A 172 -9.95 -8.44 9.92
C VAL A 172 -9.09 -8.77 8.68
N MET A 173 -8.84 -10.06 8.47
CA MET A 173 -7.95 -10.54 7.42
C MET A 173 -8.54 -11.77 6.73
N ASP A 174 -8.07 -12.04 5.53
CA ASP A 174 -8.34 -13.29 4.85
C ASP A 174 -7.54 -14.48 5.45
N SER A 175 -7.58 -15.64 4.81
CA SER A 175 -6.88 -16.83 5.29
C SER A 175 -5.34 -16.74 5.26
N ALA A 176 -4.75 -15.74 4.61
CA ALA A 176 -3.32 -15.49 4.64
C ALA A 176 -2.84 -15.07 6.04
N GLY A 177 -3.72 -14.44 6.84
CA GLY A 177 -3.47 -14.15 8.24
C GLY A 177 -3.36 -15.39 9.13
N TYR A 178 -3.95 -16.52 8.72
CA TYR A 178 -3.99 -17.75 9.52
C TYR A 178 -2.70 -18.58 9.35
N SER A 179 -1.65 -18.19 10.04
CA SER A 179 -0.42 -18.96 10.15
C SER A 179 0.01 -19.09 11.60
N HIS A 180 0.76 -20.13 11.92
CA HIS A 180 1.25 -20.35 13.28
C HIS A 180 2.00 -19.12 13.82
N ASP A 181 2.90 -18.58 13.02
CA ASP A 181 3.76 -17.45 13.42
C ASP A 181 2.95 -16.17 13.63
N ASN A 182 1.99 -15.89 12.74
CA ASN A 182 1.10 -14.74 12.87
C ASN A 182 0.23 -14.84 14.11
N LEU A 183 -0.43 -15.99 14.32
CA LEU A 183 -1.28 -16.22 15.47
C LEU A 183 -0.51 -16.14 16.79
N GLN A 184 0.72 -16.62 16.80
CA GLN A 184 1.60 -16.50 17.96
C GLN A 184 2.01 -15.04 18.23
N ALA A 185 2.32 -14.29 17.19
CA ALA A 185 2.68 -12.88 17.31
C ALA A 185 1.51 -12.01 17.79
N TRP A 186 0.29 -12.35 17.39
CA TRP A 186 -0.92 -11.57 17.67
C TRP A 186 -1.72 -12.02 18.91
N GLN A 187 -1.15 -12.84 19.78
CA GLN A 187 -1.84 -13.34 21.00
C GLN A 187 -2.44 -12.23 21.89
N LYS A 188 -1.85 -11.03 21.87
CA LYS A 188 -2.31 -9.88 22.66
C LYS A 188 -3.15 -8.87 21.87
N MET A 189 -3.48 -9.20 20.63
CA MET A 189 -4.23 -8.33 19.74
C MET A 189 -5.59 -8.94 19.43
N ALA A 190 -6.56 -8.11 19.11
CA ALA A 190 -7.85 -8.56 18.63
C ALA A 190 -7.79 -8.77 17.11
N TRP A 191 -8.17 -9.96 16.64
CA TRP A 191 -8.16 -10.28 15.20
C TRP A 191 -9.26 -11.27 14.82
N VAL A 192 -9.65 -11.20 13.56
CA VAL A 192 -10.56 -12.14 12.91
C VAL A 192 -9.94 -12.55 11.58
N THR A 193 -9.82 -13.84 11.33
CA THR A 193 -9.34 -14.37 10.06
C THR A 193 -10.10 -15.64 9.68
N ARG A 194 -10.18 -15.91 8.39
CA ARG A 194 -10.78 -17.14 7.88
C ARG A 194 -9.80 -18.30 8.06
N ILE A 195 -10.28 -19.41 8.59
CA ILE A 195 -9.51 -20.65 8.64
C ILE A 195 -9.34 -21.19 7.20
N PRO A 196 -8.10 -21.54 6.76
CA PRO A 196 -7.89 -22.11 5.44
C PRO A 196 -8.65 -23.43 5.27
N GLU A 197 -9.39 -23.56 4.19
CA GLU A 197 -10.13 -24.80 3.86
C GLU A 197 -9.21 -26.01 3.57
N THR A 198 -7.92 -25.77 3.41
CA THR A 198 -6.91 -26.83 3.26
C THR A 198 -6.73 -27.66 4.52
N LEU A 199 -7.08 -27.11 5.69
CA LEU A 199 -6.97 -27.81 6.96
C LEU A 199 -8.07 -28.87 7.12
N SER A 200 -7.67 -30.10 7.44
CA SER A 200 -8.59 -31.23 7.63
C SER A 200 -9.61 -30.97 8.74
N ALA A 201 -9.20 -30.33 9.83
CA ALA A 201 -10.07 -29.96 10.94
C ALA A 201 -11.18 -28.98 10.50
N ALA A 202 -10.88 -27.98 9.67
CA ALA A 202 -11.86 -27.06 9.11
C ALA A 202 -12.90 -27.78 8.24
N LYS A 203 -12.43 -28.68 7.36
CA LYS A 203 -13.32 -29.51 6.52
C LYS A 203 -14.25 -30.39 7.35
N THR A 204 -13.75 -30.98 8.42
CA THR A 204 -14.54 -31.84 9.32
C THR A 204 -15.62 -31.00 10.02
N LEU A 205 -15.24 -29.83 10.54
CA LEU A 205 -16.18 -28.92 11.21
C LEU A 205 -17.30 -28.47 10.24
N LEU A 206 -16.95 -28.01 9.04
CA LEU A 206 -17.91 -27.59 8.04
C LEU A 206 -18.91 -28.70 7.68
N ARG A 207 -18.47 -29.94 7.56
CA ARG A 207 -19.32 -31.10 7.30
C ARG A 207 -20.27 -31.41 8.46
N SER A 208 -19.84 -31.21 9.70
CA SER A 208 -20.66 -31.48 10.90
C SER A 208 -21.75 -30.43 11.12
N VAL A 209 -21.60 -29.20 10.59
CA VAL A 209 -22.59 -28.13 10.70
C VAL A 209 -23.59 -28.17 9.54
N ALA A 210 -23.26 -28.79 8.42
CA ALA A 210 -24.10 -28.88 7.23
C ALA A 210 -25.11 -30.05 7.29
N THR A 211 -25.12 -30.81 8.38
CA THR A 211 -26.08 -31.87 8.70
C THR A 211 -27.00 -31.42 9.80
#